data_9aa6651871f133ab8554d7348685b27a
#
_entry.id   9aa6651871f133ab8554d7348685b27a
#
_cell.length_a   1.000
_cell.length_b   1.000
_cell.length_c   1.000
_cell.angle_alpha   90.00
_cell.angle_beta   90.00
_cell.angle_gamma   90.00
#
_symmetry.space_group_name_H-M   'P 1'
#
loop_
_entity.id
_entity.type
_entity.pdbx_description
1 polymer ?
#
loop_
_entity_poly.entity_id
_entity_poly.type
_entity_poly.pdbx_seq_one_letter_code
_entity_poly.pdbx_strand_id
1 'polypeptide(L)'
;MTENQDKNVGRRQLLRRAGTVAAGVAGTTVVGAVAAGSAQADPGQPVIQAANNVVTGGGTTALVNPANVPTLRLENTNLETGAFNVKFAGPQLMLTPSGDQLSTKAPIGSMGVDKDGNFQVVSVKDSANNSITDYVYTTGNSNQIVPIVPQRVIDTRDPGLRNRIANASSTTLDSAGRLRGGQTIHVLLEDFVYYGDALFGIVTATTAVNAGFLQIFPYDTARPANFASLNYSANQVNSNAFMSGIGWTADAVSIYALQTTHVVLDVTAFVVGYGEVHEDILPYSVNAAARGAKSLADRKAERAAKAKQGKPSWK
;
A
#
# COMPACT_ATOMS: atom_id res chain seq x y z
N MET A 1 7.24 45.34 -54.91
CA MET A 1 6.15 44.73 -54.16
C MET A 1 5.94 43.36 -54.75
N THR A 2 6.52 42.35 -54.17
CA THR A 2 6.36 40.94 -54.55
C THR A 2 5.80 40.18 -53.35
N GLU A 3 4.60 39.75 -53.50
CA GLU A 3 3.72 39.09 -52.57
C GLU A 3 4.21 37.66 -52.37
N ASN A 4 4.59 37.33 -51.16
CA ASN A 4 4.99 35.99 -50.76
C ASN A 4 3.72 35.19 -50.42
N GLN A 5 3.26 34.35 -51.34
CA GLN A 5 2.17 33.42 -51.07
C GLN A 5 2.70 32.19 -50.28
N ASP A 6 2.34 32.15 -49.03
CA ASP A 6 2.46 30.93 -48.19
C ASP A 6 1.62 29.79 -48.79
N LYS A 7 2.29 28.82 -49.42
CA LYS A 7 1.65 27.61 -49.92
C LYS A 7 1.40 26.64 -48.75
N ASN A 8 0.19 26.68 -48.22
CA ASN A 8 -0.33 25.64 -47.35
C ASN A 8 -0.31 24.28 -48.08
N VAL A 9 0.65 23.45 -47.78
CA VAL A 9 0.75 22.07 -48.31
C VAL A 9 -0.26 21.21 -47.57
N GLY A 10 -1.40 20.96 -48.18
CA GLY A 10 -2.46 20.12 -47.61
C GLY A 10 -2.00 18.67 -47.40
N ARG A 11 -2.48 18.04 -46.31
CA ARG A 11 -2.19 16.63 -45.93
C ARG A 11 -2.29 15.63 -47.11
N ARG A 12 -3.14 15.87 -48.09
CA ARG A 12 -3.26 15.05 -49.31
C ARG A 12 -2.05 15.15 -50.27
N GLN A 13 -1.33 16.28 -50.29
CA GLN A 13 -0.11 16.41 -51.09
C GLN A 13 1.09 15.70 -50.46
N LEU A 14 1.16 15.64 -49.13
CA LEU A 14 2.19 14.88 -48.43
C LEU A 14 2.04 13.38 -48.66
N LEU A 15 0.80 12.86 -48.62
CA LEU A 15 0.51 11.44 -48.96
C LEU A 15 0.77 11.10 -50.42
N ARG A 16 0.54 11.98 -51.36
CA ARG A 16 0.88 11.76 -52.78
C ARG A 16 2.38 11.75 -53.04
N ARG A 17 3.18 12.54 -52.31
CA ARG A 17 4.65 12.52 -52.43
C ARG A 17 5.29 11.28 -51.77
N ALA A 18 4.71 10.78 -50.71
CA ALA A 18 5.13 9.48 -50.12
C ALA A 18 4.81 8.31 -51.04
N GLY A 19 3.70 8.35 -51.80
CA GLY A 19 3.31 7.29 -52.73
C GLY A 19 4.15 7.22 -54.01
N THR A 20 4.77 8.32 -54.46
CA THR A 20 5.58 8.34 -55.70
C THR A 20 7.00 7.85 -55.53
N VAL A 21 7.51 7.73 -54.30
CA VAL A 21 8.83 7.11 -54.03
C VAL A 21 8.72 5.57 -54.00
N ALA A 22 7.52 5.02 -53.80
CA ALA A 22 7.31 3.55 -53.73
C ALA A 22 7.10 2.89 -55.13
N ALA A 23 6.93 3.67 -56.23
CA ALA A 23 6.62 3.13 -57.55
C ALA A 23 7.85 2.97 -58.47
N GLY A 24 9.07 3.21 -57.98
CA GLY A 24 10.28 3.24 -58.84
C GLY A 24 11.20 2.00 -58.72
N VAL A 25 10.86 0.98 -57.97
CA VAL A 25 11.71 -0.25 -57.88
C VAL A 25 10.83 -1.51 -57.99
N ALA A 26 10.31 -1.75 -59.16
CA ALA A 26 9.78 -3.05 -59.55
C ALA A 26 10.89 -3.84 -60.27
N GLY A 27 11.54 -4.73 -59.53
CA GLY A 27 12.49 -5.67 -60.13
C GLY A 27 13.62 -6.06 -59.22
N THR A 28 13.33 -6.79 -58.16
CA THR A 28 14.06 -7.91 -57.57
C THR A 28 13.48 -8.19 -56.19
N THR A 29 13.10 -9.41 -55.94
CA THR A 29 12.61 -9.92 -54.65
C THR A 29 13.70 -9.84 -53.61
N VAL A 30 13.78 -8.74 -52.91
CA VAL A 30 14.41 -8.63 -51.60
C VAL A 30 13.33 -8.13 -50.67
N VAL A 31 12.85 -8.96 -49.79
CA VAL A 31 12.12 -8.55 -48.62
C VAL A 31 13.12 -7.74 -47.77
N GLY A 32 13.35 -6.51 -48.21
CA GLY A 32 14.13 -5.54 -47.45
C GLY A 32 13.29 -5.08 -46.27
N ALA A 33 13.69 -5.45 -45.08
CA ALA A 33 13.27 -4.73 -43.88
C ALA A 33 13.52 -3.24 -44.13
N VAL A 34 12.44 -2.48 -44.30
CA VAL A 34 12.55 -1.01 -44.26
C VAL A 34 13.07 -0.70 -42.86
N ALA A 35 14.39 -0.44 -42.78
CA ALA A 35 14.96 0.13 -41.57
C ALA A 35 14.19 1.42 -41.31
N ALA A 36 13.28 1.40 -40.36
CA ALA A 36 12.68 2.59 -39.85
C ALA A 36 13.84 3.43 -39.28
N GLY A 37 14.26 4.44 -40.04
CA GLY A 37 15.21 5.41 -39.53
C GLY A 37 14.70 5.91 -38.20
N SER A 38 15.58 6.03 -37.21
CA SER A 38 15.27 6.64 -35.95
C SER A 38 14.46 7.90 -36.18
N ALA A 39 13.22 7.94 -35.70
CA ALA A 39 12.42 9.13 -35.72
C ALA A 39 13.11 10.14 -34.80
N GLN A 40 13.95 10.97 -35.38
CA GLN A 40 14.59 12.07 -34.68
C GLN A 40 13.51 13.18 -34.66
N ALA A 41 12.88 13.35 -33.50
CA ALA A 41 11.97 14.47 -33.29
C ALA A 41 12.84 15.72 -33.09
N ASP A 42 12.75 16.66 -34.02
CA ASP A 42 13.31 18.00 -33.85
C ASP A 42 12.65 18.67 -32.62
N PRO A 43 13.40 19.49 -31.85
CA PRO A 43 12.83 20.23 -30.73
C PRO A 43 11.57 21.00 -31.15
N GLY A 44 10.45 20.72 -30.47
CA GLY A 44 9.16 21.40 -30.72
C GLY A 44 8.22 20.70 -31.70
N GLN A 45 8.62 19.58 -32.33
CA GLN A 45 7.69 18.80 -33.15
C GLN A 45 6.90 17.82 -32.27
N PRO A 46 5.56 17.70 -32.50
CA PRO A 46 4.77 16.73 -31.73
C PRO A 46 5.20 15.29 -32.05
N VAL A 47 5.37 14.48 -31.02
CA VAL A 47 5.49 13.03 -31.16
C VAL A 47 4.22 12.54 -31.86
N ILE A 48 4.37 11.90 -33.02
CA ILE A 48 3.23 11.46 -33.84
C ILE A 48 2.46 10.39 -33.07
N GLN A 49 1.23 10.73 -32.67
CA GLN A 49 0.31 9.78 -32.06
C GLN A 49 -0.03 8.65 -33.02
N ALA A 50 -0.11 7.43 -32.48
CA ALA A 50 -0.74 6.25 -33.04
C ALA A 50 0.01 5.51 -34.16
N ALA A 51 1.27 5.15 -33.94
CA ALA A 51 1.77 3.91 -34.54
C ALA A 51 2.34 3.05 -33.39
N ASN A 52 1.99 1.78 -33.34
CA ASN A 52 2.73 0.82 -32.53
C ASN A 52 4.18 0.83 -33.02
N ASN A 53 5.06 1.55 -32.35
CA ASN A 53 6.49 1.46 -32.58
C ASN A 53 6.98 0.12 -32.01
N VAL A 54 6.75 -0.96 -32.74
CA VAL A 54 7.33 -2.25 -32.44
C VAL A 54 8.79 -2.18 -32.88
N VAL A 55 9.69 -2.03 -31.94
CA VAL A 55 11.14 -2.17 -32.19
C VAL A 55 11.44 -3.65 -32.35
N THR A 56 11.40 -4.12 -33.60
CA THR A 56 11.93 -5.44 -33.95
C THR A 56 13.45 -5.33 -34.09
N GLY A 57 14.19 -5.90 -33.13
CA GLY A 57 15.65 -5.97 -33.21
C GLY A 57 16.44 -5.41 -32.04
N GLY A 58 15.83 -5.10 -30.92
CA GLY A 58 16.57 -4.80 -29.67
C GLY A 58 17.17 -3.41 -29.57
N GLY A 59 16.63 -2.42 -30.28
CA GLY A 59 17.01 -1.01 -30.17
C GLY A 59 16.34 -0.31 -29.00
N THR A 60 16.99 0.73 -28.46
CA THR A 60 16.42 1.61 -27.44
C THR A 60 16.10 2.96 -28.07
N THR A 61 14.89 3.50 -27.83
CA THR A 61 14.59 4.89 -28.14
C THR A 61 15.09 5.77 -26.98
N ALA A 62 16.03 6.66 -27.24
CA ALA A 62 16.55 7.58 -26.25
C ALA A 62 15.99 8.98 -26.50
N LEU A 63 15.46 9.61 -25.46
CA LEU A 63 15.16 11.04 -25.42
C LEU A 63 16.27 11.72 -24.63
N VAL A 64 17.02 12.62 -25.24
CA VAL A 64 18.15 13.32 -24.63
C VAL A 64 17.89 14.81 -24.64
N ASN A 65 17.98 15.43 -23.47
CA ASN A 65 17.85 16.88 -23.31
C ASN A 65 19.04 17.40 -22.49
N PRO A 66 19.91 18.23 -23.06
CA PRO A 66 21.07 18.77 -22.34
C PRO A 66 20.72 19.92 -21.39
N ALA A 67 19.49 20.44 -21.43
CA ALA A 67 19.04 21.50 -20.55
C ALA A 67 18.61 20.98 -19.18
N ASN A 68 18.70 21.82 -18.16
CA ASN A 68 18.25 21.47 -16.80
C ASN A 68 16.72 21.58 -16.63
N VAL A 69 15.98 20.87 -17.49
CA VAL A 69 14.51 20.76 -17.50
C VAL A 69 14.13 19.29 -17.74
N PRO A 70 12.92 18.87 -17.39
CA PRO A 70 12.49 17.49 -17.65
C PRO A 70 12.59 17.12 -19.13
N THR A 71 13.20 15.98 -19.40
CA THR A 71 13.34 15.44 -20.78
C THR A 71 12.01 14.98 -21.35
N LEU A 72 11.11 14.47 -20.51
CA LEU A 72 9.78 14.01 -20.88
C LEU A 72 8.75 14.58 -19.92
N ARG A 73 7.74 15.27 -20.47
CA ARG A 73 6.53 15.70 -19.75
C ARG A 73 5.33 14.98 -20.35
N LEU A 74 4.63 14.22 -19.51
CA LEU A 74 3.39 13.57 -19.86
C LEU A 74 2.24 14.29 -19.14
N GLU A 75 1.22 14.71 -19.88
CA GLU A 75 0.09 15.42 -19.33
C GLU A 75 -1.21 14.87 -19.92
N ASN A 76 -2.13 14.48 -19.06
CA ASN A 76 -3.49 14.15 -19.43
C ASN A 76 -4.41 15.15 -18.73
N THR A 77 -5.04 16.02 -19.50
CA THR A 77 -5.92 17.09 -19.00
C THR A 77 -7.36 16.64 -18.86
N ASN A 78 -7.69 15.41 -19.25
CA ASN A 78 -9.04 14.87 -19.08
C ASN A 78 -9.32 14.57 -17.62
N LEU A 79 -10.35 15.21 -17.08
CA LEU A 79 -10.81 15.04 -15.70
C LEU A 79 -12.23 14.48 -15.71
N GLU A 80 -12.42 13.33 -15.09
CA GLU A 80 -13.72 12.78 -14.80
C GLU A 80 -14.21 13.26 -13.43
N THR A 81 -15.52 13.54 -13.31
CA THR A 81 -16.13 13.86 -12.03
C THR A 81 -16.81 12.62 -11.48
N GLY A 82 -16.28 12.07 -10.43
CA GLY A 82 -16.88 10.96 -9.70
C GLY A 82 -17.89 11.40 -8.66
N ALA A 83 -18.32 10.46 -7.84
CA ALA A 83 -19.18 10.73 -6.69
C ALA A 83 -18.54 11.76 -5.75
N PHE A 84 -19.36 12.54 -5.07
CA PHE A 84 -18.93 13.60 -4.13
C PHE A 84 -18.04 14.69 -4.73
N ASN A 85 -18.19 14.97 -6.05
CA ASN A 85 -17.39 15.96 -6.78
C ASN A 85 -15.87 15.71 -6.79
N VAL A 86 -15.43 14.48 -6.54
CA VAL A 86 -14.02 14.10 -6.68
C VAL A 86 -13.64 14.11 -8.15
N LYS A 87 -12.53 14.77 -8.47
CA LYS A 87 -11.98 14.82 -9.82
C LYS A 87 -10.94 13.72 -10.00
N PHE A 88 -11.14 12.87 -11.00
CA PHE A 88 -10.17 11.85 -11.39
C PHE A 88 -9.46 12.29 -12.66
N ALA A 89 -8.13 12.30 -12.65
CA ALA A 89 -7.34 12.56 -13.85
C ALA A 89 -7.16 11.23 -14.63
N GLY A 90 -7.15 11.33 -15.97
CA GLY A 90 -6.73 10.20 -16.79
C GLY A 90 -5.24 9.85 -16.54
N PRO A 91 -4.83 8.58 -16.75
CA PRO A 91 -3.45 8.17 -16.56
C PRO A 91 -2.52 8.87 -17.55
N GLN A 92 -1.36 9.34 -17.07
CA GLN A 92 -0.33 9.95 -17.91
C GLN A 92 0.66 8.95 -18.46
N LEU A 93 0.91 7.87 -17.74
CA LEU A 93 1.80 6.76 -18.13
C LEU A 93 1.17 5.45 -17.74
N MET A 94 1.16 4.50 -18.67
CA MET A 94 0.78 3.12 -18.40
C MET A 94 1.97 2.22 -18.69
N LEU A 95 2.41 1.48 -17.66
CA LEU A 95 3.36 0.38 -17.81
C LEU A 95 2.55 -0.92 -17.83
N THR A 96 2.69 -1.67 -18.91
CA THR A 96 1.98 -2.96 -19.04
C THR A 96 2.60 -4.00 -18.10
N PRO A 97 1.82 -4.59 -17.17
CA PRO A 97 2.32 -5.64 -16.29
C PRO A 97 2.88 -6.82 -17.08
N SER A 98 4.07 -7.31 -16.70
CA SER A 98 4.70 -8.45 -17.37
C SER A 98 5.71 -9.15 -16.45
N GLY A 99 5.67 -10.51 -16.46
CA GLY A 99 6.61 -11.32 -15.69
C GLY A 99 6.54 -11.14 -14.18
N ASP A 100 7.41 -11.84 -13.46
CA ASP A 100 7.51 -11.74 -12.00
C ASP A 100 8.52 -10.66 -11.56
N GLN A 101 9.56 -10.45 -12.39
CA GLN A 101 10.63 -9.47 -12.13
C GLN A 101 11.18 -8.92 -13.45
N LEU A 102 11.87 -7.79 -13.35
CA LEU A 102 12.63 -7.25 -14.45
C LEU A 102 13.79 -8.17 -14.82
N SER A 103 14.21 -8.13 -16.09
CA SER A 103 15.32 -8.96 -16.57
C SER A 103 16.59 -8.75 -15.74
N THR A 104 17.30 -9.83 -15.41
CA THR A 104 18.61 -9.77 -14.74
C THR A 104 19.68 -9.02 -15.55
N LYS A 105 19.41 -8.69 -16.82
CA LYS A 105 20.28 -7.88 -17.68
C LYS A 105 19.80 -6.44 -17.86
N ALA A 106 18.67 -6.07 -17.27
CA ALA A 106 18.14 -4.72 -17.39
C ALA A 106 19.15 -3.69 -16.82
N PRO A 107 19.32 -2.52 -17.46
CA PRO A 107 20.19 -1.46 -16.92
C PRO A 107 19.71 -0.94 -15.58
N ILE A 108 20.65 -0.44 -14.75
CA ILE A 108 20.30 0.32 -13.55
C ILE A 108 19.43 1.51 -13.95
N GLY A 109 18.36 1.78 -13.16
CA GLY A 109 17.35 2.81 -13.44
C GLY A 109 16.21 2.32 -14.33
N SER A 110 16.25 1.06 -14.83
CA SER A 110 15.09 0.48 -15.50
C SER A 110 13.92 0.34 -14.53
N MET A 111 12.71 0.62 -15.02
CA MET A 111 11.47 0.56 -14.27
C MET A 111 10.46 -0.33 -14.99
N GLY A 112 9.60 -1.00 -14.24
CA GLY A 112 8.54 -1.84 -14.76
C GLY A 112 7.47 -2.15 -13.73
N VAL A 113 6.47 -2.93 -14.16
CA VAL A 113 5.39 -3.42 -13.30
C VAL A 113 5.33 -4.93 -13.48
N ASP A 114 5.35 -5.69 -12.37
CA ASP A 114 5.22 -7.14 -12.43
C ASP A 114 3.79 -7.58 -12.78
N LYS A 115 3.59 -8.89 -12.95
CA LYS A 115 2.27 -9.45 -13.29
C LYS A 115 1.18 -9.17 -12.22
N ASP A 116 1.59 -8.89 -10.99
CA ASP A 116 0.70 -8.64 -9.85
C ASP A 116 0.44 -7.13 -9.62
N GLY A 117 1.02 -6.26 -10.49
CA GLY A 117 0.83 -4.82 -10.42
C GLY A 117 1.82 -4.08 -9.52
N ASN A 118 2.86 -4.75 -8.99
CA ASN A 118 3.85 -4.10 -8.16
C ASN A 118 4.88 -3.35 -9.01
N PHE A 119 5.14 -2.10 -8.65
CA PHE A 119 6.13 -1.28 -9.33
C PHE A 119 7.56 -1.68 -8.91
N GLN A 120 8.43 -1.86 -9.90
CA GLN A 120 9.79 -2.34 -9.73
C GLN A 120 10.80 -1.39 -10.35
N VAL A 121 12.01 -1.37 -9.77
CA VAL A 121 13.15 -0.61 -10.27
C VAL A 121 14.43 -1.44 -10.14
N VAL A 122 15.33 -1.33 -11.11
CA VAL A 122 16.69 -1.87 -10.98
C VAL A 122 17.56 -0.83 -10.30
N SER A 123 17.98 -1.09 -9.06
CA SER A 123 18.75 -0.16 -8.23
C SER A 123 20.24 -0.43 -8.27
N VAL A 124 20.64 -1.70 -8.37
CA VAL A 124 22.04 -2.13 -8.27
C VAL A 124 22.27 -3.41 -9.07
N LYS A 125 23.53 -3.76 -9.30
CA LYS A 125 23.94 -5.06 -9.84
C LYS A 125 24.70 -5.85 -8.78
N ASP A 126 24.53 -7.18 -8.81
CA ASP A 126 25.30 -8.09 -7.96
C ASP A 126 26.75 -8.26 -8.45
N SER A 127 27.54 -9.04 -7.73
CA SER A 127 28.94 -9.34 -8.08
C SER A 127 29.11 -10.10 -9.40
N ALA A 128 28.07 -10.76 -9.89
CA ALA A 128 28.02 -11.45 -11.19
C ALA A 128 27.49 -10.55 -12.32
N ASN A 129 27.31 -9.25 -12.06
CA ASN A 129 26.76 -8.25 -12.98
C ASN A 129 25.28 -8.49 -13.39
N ASN A 130 24.53 -9.26 -12.57
CA ASN A 130 23.10 -9.36 -12.74
C ASN A 130 22.39 -8.22 -12.03
N SER A 131 21.31 -7.76 -12.61
CA SER A 131 20.48 -6.70 -12.06
C SER A 131 19.67 -7.21 -10.88
N ILE A 132 19.70 -6.49 -9.77
CA ILE A 132 18.83 -6.70 -8.62
C ILE A 132 17.62 -5.78 -8.79
N THR A 133 16.45 -6.39 -8.74
CA THR A 133 15.17 -5.69 -8.82
C THR A 133 14.64 -5.42 -7.41
N ASP A 134 14.40 -4.16 -7.11
CA ASP A 134 13.74 -3.72 -5.87
C ASP A 134 12.28 -3.36 -6.14
N TYR A 135 11.43 -3.61 -5.14
CA TYR A 135 10.04 -3.17 -5.16
C TYR A 135 9.92 -1.73 -4.67
N VAL A 136 9.15 -0.93 -5.38
CA VAL A 136 8.78 0.41 -4.91
C VAL A 136 7.57 0.29 -4.00
N TYR A 137 7.73 0.65 -2.75
CA TYR A 137 6.63 0.64 -1.79
C TYR A 137 5.62 1.72 -2.11
N THR A 138 4.37 1.31 -2.21
CA THR A 138 3.22 2.18 -2.41
C THR A 138 2.22 1.96 -1.26
N THR A 139 1.21 2.80 -1.15
CA THR A 139 0.13 2.61 -0.17
C THR A 139 -0.63 1.29 -0.36
N GLY A 140 -0.51 0.64 -1.53
CA GLY A 140 -1.15 -0.63 -1.82
C GLY A 140 -0.32 -1.86 -1.44
N ASN A 141 1.00 -1.72 -1.27
CA ASN A 141 1.92 -2.86 -1.01
C ASN A 141 2.90 -2.63 0.14
N SER A 142 2.70 -1.59 0.97
CA SER A 142 3.52 -1.32 2.14
C SER A 142 2.69 -1.18 3.39
N ASN A 143 3.25 -1.63 4.51
CA ASN A 143 2.69 -1.39 5.81
C ASN A 143 3.13 -0.01 6.33
N GLN A 144 2.17 0.79 6.80
CA GLN A 144 2.41 2.10 7.37
C GLN A 144 2.18 2.07 8.87
N ILE A 145 3.07 2.71 9.63
CA ILE A 145 2.84 2.95 11.05
C ILE A 145 2.03 4.25 11.15
N VAL A 146 0.83 4.14 11.71
CA VAL A 146 -0.10 5.26 11.90
C VAL A 146 -0.20 5.56 13.39
N PRO A 147 0.48 6.62 13.89
CA PRO A 147 0.32 7.07 15.27
C PRO A 147 -1.10 7.57 15.51
N ILE A 148 -1.63 7.28 16.70
CA ILE A 148 -2.97 7.72 17.12
C ILE A 148 -2.91 8.52 18.42
N VAL A 149 -3.97 9.24 18.74
CA VAL A 149 -4.18 9.73 20.11
C VAL A 149 -4.30 8.48 21.00
N PRO A 150 -3.49 8.33 22.07
CA PRO A 150 -3.49 7.11 22.87
C PRO A 150 -4.90 6.72 23.32
N GLN A 151 -5.25 5.46 23.09
CA GLN A 151 -6.57 4.92 23.40
C GLN A 151 -6.46 3.82 24.45
N ARG A 152 -7.24 3.93 25.53
CA ARG A 152 -7.45 2.81 26.46
C ARG A 152 -8.45 1.85 25.85
N VAL A 153 -7.97 0.69 25.42
CA VAL A 153 -8.78 -0.34 24.78
C VAL A 153 -9.55 -1.13 25.83
N ILE A 154 -8.84 -1.64 26.83
CA ILE A 154 -9.44 -2.31 28.00
C ILE A 154 -8.78 -1.86 29.29
N ASP A 155 -9.57 -1.91 30.36
CA ASP A 155 -9.11 -1.88 31.75
C ASP A 155 -9.98 -2.86 32.52
N THR A 156 -9.43 -3.99 32.91
CA THR A 156 -10.22 -5.05 33.57
C THR A 156 -10.71 -4.69 34.96
N ARG A 157 -10.25 -3.56 35.54
CA ARG A 157 -10.78 -2.99 36.80
C ARG A 157 -12.12 -2.30 36.57
N ASP A 158 -12.30 -1.72 35.36
CA ASP A 158 -13.51 -0.99 35.00
C ASP A 158 -14.47 -1.91 34.24
N PRO A 159 -15.66 -2.23 34.78
CA PRO A 159 -16.66 -3.01 34.08
C PRO A 159 -17.07 -2.43 32.70
N GLY A 160 -17.06 -1.09 32.57
CA GLY A 160 -17.42 -0.42 31.31
C GLY A 160 -16.41 -0.62 30.19
N LEU A 161 -15.15 -0.91 30.52
CA LEU A 161 -14.07 -1.18 29.57
C LEU A 161 -13.79 -2.66 29.32
N ARG A 162 -14.63 -3.55 29.86
CA ARG A 162 -14.55 -5.01 29.58
C ARG A 162 -15.38 -5.43 28.35
N ASN A 163 -16.20 -4.56 27.81
CA ASN A 163 -17.09 -4.83 26.68
C ASN A 163 -16.36 -5.25 25.39
N ARG A 164 -15.06 -4.94 25.28
CA ARG A 164 -14.21 -5.35 24.17
C ARG A 164 -13.54 -6.70 24.37
N ILE A 165 -13.77 -7.37 25.49
CA ILE A 165 -13.27 -8.73 25.75
C ILE A 165 -14.31 -9.70 25.19
N ALA A 166 -14.04 -10.28 24.03
CA ALA A 166 -15.00 -11.14 23.32
C ALA A 166 -15.41 -12.40 24.09
N ASN A 167 -14.50 -12.93 24.89
CA ASN A 167 -14.70 -14.14 25.69
C ASN A 167 -14.79 -13.85 27.21
N ALA A 168 -15.24 -12.66 27.59
CA ALA A 168 -15.44 -12.33 29.00
C ALA A 168 -16.46 -13.28 29.64
N SER A 169 -16.05 -13.97 30.69
CA SER A 169 -16.86 -14.93 31.43
C SER A 169 -16.28 -15.20 32.83
N SER A 170 -17.00 -15.89 33.66
CA SER A 170 -16.49 -16.32 34.99
C SER A 170 -15.32 -17.31 34.90
N THR A 171 -15.09 -17.92 33.74
CA THR A 171 -13.94 -18.79 33.52
C THR A 171 -12.68 -18.01 33.16
N THR A 172 -12.80 -16.90 32.48
CA THR A 172 -11.69 -16.04 32.05
C THR A 172 -11.38 -14.93 33.05
N LEU A 173 -12.40 -14.34 33.68
CA LEU A 173 -12.27 -13.28 34.66
C LEU A 173 -12.77 -13.76 36.04
N ASP A 174 -12.14 -13.31 37.11
CA ASP A 174 -12.64 -13.56 38.48
C ASP A 174 -13.73 -12.53 38.85
N SER A 175 -14.28 -12.63 40.06
CA SER A 175 -15.34 -11.74 40.56
C SER A 175 -14.92 -10.27 40.65
N ALA A 176 -13.61 -9.99 40.78
CA ALA A 176 -13.05 -8.62 40.76
C ALA A 176 -12.78 -8.15 39.32
N GLY A 177 -12.90 -9.02 38.30
CA GLY A 177 -12.60 -8.74 36.91
C GLY A 177 -11.15 -8.96 36.50
N ARG A 178 -10.33 -9.56 37.36
CA ARG A 178 -8.94 -9.89 37.00
C ARG A 178 -8.92 -11.06 36.03
N LEU A 179 -8.03 -11.00 35.04
CA LEU A 179 -7.74 -12.14 34.18
C LEU A 179 -7.20 -13.28 35.03
N ARG A 180 -7.87 -14.44 35.02
CA ARG A 180 -7.47 -15.62 35.79
C ARG A 180 -6.16 -16.21 35.30
N GLY A 181 -5.35 -16.71 36.22
CA GLY A 181 -4.12 -17.41 35.87
C GLY A 181 -4.38 -18.61 34.96
N GLY A 182 -3.55 -18.79 33.96
CA GLY A 182 -3.68 -19.85 32.95
C GLY A 182 -4.73 -19.54 31.85
N GLN A 183 -5.44 -18.42 31.90
CA GLN A 183 -6.49 -18.06 30.95
C GLN A 183 -6.03 -17.03 29.94
N THR A 184 -6.75 -16.99 28.80
CA THR A 184 -6.54 -16.04 27.72
C THR A 184 -7.82 -15.26 27.50
N ILE A 185 -7.72 -13.92 27.38
CA ILE A 185 -8.80 -13.06 26.88
C ILE A 185 -8.51 -12.63 25.45
N HIS A 186 -9.56 -12.40 24.69
CA HIS A 186 -9.51 -11.91 23.32
C HIS A 186 -10.06 -10.50 23.28
N VAL A 187 -9.23 -9.54 22.87
CA VAL A 187 -9.54 -8.11 22.90
C VAL A 187 -9.81 -7.61 21.49
N LEU A 188 -11.03 -7.15 21.26
CA LEU A 188 -11.49 -6.61 19.98
C LEU A 188 -10.96 -5.19 19.77
N LEU A 189 -10.48 -4.89 18.57
CA LEU A 189 -9.91 -3.60 18.15
C LEU A 189 -10.73 -2.93 17.06
N GLU A 190 -11.87 -3.52 16.67
CA GLU A 190 -12.70 -3.05 15.55
C GLU A 190 -13.24 -1.63 15.71
N ASP A 191 -13.26 -1.09 16.94
CA ASP A 191 -13.61 0.32 17.19
C ASP A 191 -12.49 1.30 16.83
N PHE A 192 -11.27 0.82 16.57
CA PHE A 192 -10.07 1.64 16.39
C PHE A 192 -9.40 1.44 15.04
N VAL A 193 -9.38 0.22 14.54
CA VAL A 193 -8.72 -0.16 13.29
C VAL A 193 -9.58 -1.15 12.52
N TYR A 194 -9.40 -1.13 11.20
CA TYR A 194 -10.03 -2.08 10.30
C TYR A 194 -8.98 -2.72 9.40
N TYR A 195 -8.88 -4.06 9.42
CA TYR A 195 -7.80 -4.83 8.77
C TYR A 195 -6.40 -4.34 9.20
N GLY A 196 -6.22 -4.17 10.53
CA GLY A 196 -4.92 -3.85 11.08
C GLY A 196 -3.93 -5.01 10.95
N ASP A 197 -2.67 -4.70 10.65
CA ASP A 197 -1.60 -5.70 10.59
C ASP A 197 -0.95 -5.92 11.96
N ALA A 198 -0.71 -4.82 12.68
CA ALA A 198 -0.12 -4.84 14.01
C ALA A 198 -0.52 -3.61 14.82
N LEU A 199 -0.20 -3.62 16.11
CA LEU A 199 -0.35 -2.49 17.01
C LEU A 199 0.89 -2.29 17.87
N PHE A 200 1.10 -1.02 18.24
CA PHE A 200 2.00 -0.59 19.29
C PHE A 200 1.18 -0.14 20.49
N GLY A 201 1.62 -0.50 21.68
CA GLY A 201 0.90 -0.09 22.87
C GLY A 201 1.68 -0.30 24.14
N ILE A 202 1.00 -0.07 25.24
CA ILE A 202 1.47 -0.34 26.60
C ILE A 202 0.52 -1.34 27.23
N VAL A 203 1.07 -2.41 27.76
CA VAL A 203 0.32 -3.35 28.60
C VAL A 203 0.72 -3.16 30.04
N THR A 204 -0.26 -3.14 30.93
CA THR A 204 -0.05 -3.03 32.37
C THR A 204 -0.69 -4.19 33.10
N ALA A 205 0.06 -4.83 33.97
CA ALA A 205 -0.44 -5.75 34.98
C ALA A 205 -0.49 -5.05 36.34
N THR A 206 -1.56 -5.23 37.09
CA THR A 206 -1.70 -4.62 38.42
C THR A 206 -2.53 -5.50 39.35
N THR A 207 -2.29 -5.36 40.66
CA THR A 207 -2.94 -6.19 41.70
C THR A 207 -2.87 -7.69 41.40
N ALA A 208 -1.73 -8.14 40.90
CA ALA A 208 -1.47 -9.52 40.62
C ALA A 208 -1.41 -10.34 41.96
N VAL A 209 -2.00 -11.52 41.94
CA VAL A 209 -2.00 -12.39 43.11
C VAL A 209 -0.60 -12.95 43.41
N ASN A 210 0.12 -13.33 42.36
CA ASN A 210 1.49 -13.86 42.43
C ASN A 210 2.31 -13.26 41.28
N ALA A 211 3.64 -13.41 41.36
CA ALA A 211 4.53 -13.06 40.23
C ALA A 211 4.22 -13.94 39.02
N GLY A 212 4.24 -13.35 37.86
CA GLY A 212 3.91 -14.00 36.60
C GLY A 212 4.31 -13.21 35.38
N PHE A 213 3.71 -13.53 34.22
CA PHE A 213 3.90 -12.82 33.01
C PHE A 213 2.61 -12.71 32.19
N LEU A 214 2.55 -11.69 31.31
CA LEU A 214 1.57 -11.58 30.24
C LEU A 214 2.22 -11.91 28.91
N GLN A 215 1.45 -12.51 28.00
CA GLN A 215 1.78 -12.66 26.59
C GLN A 215 0.69 -12.00 25.76
N ILE A 216 1.11 -11.19 24.78
CA ILE A 216 0.20 -10.62 23.79
C ILE A 216 0.57 -11.20 22.43
N PHE A 217 -0.41 -11.68 21.70
CA PHE A 217 -0.21 -12.34 20.40
C PHE A 217 -1.48 -12.19 19.53
N PRO A 218 -1.39 -12.40 18.20
CA PRO A 218 -2.54 -12.31 17.32
C PRO A 218 -3.65 -13.28 17.72
N TYR A 219 -4.91 -12.85 17.60
CA TYR A 219 -6.08 -13.61 18.05
C TYR A 219 -6.18 -15.03 17.47
N ASP A 220 -5.90 -15.18 16.18
CA ASP A 220 -6.06 -16.43 15.43
C ASP A 220 -4.79 -17.29 15.35
N THR A 221 -3.83 -17.04 16.26
CA THR A 221 -2.58 -17.80 16.34
C THR A 221 -2.49 -18.61 17.63
N ALA A 222 -1.69 -19.67 17.60
CA ALA A 222 -1.37 -20.41 18.80
C ALA A 222 -0.57 -19.54 19.79
N ARG A 223 -0.81 -19.74 21.08
CA ARG A 223 -0.04 -19.06 22.13
C ARG A 223 1.46 -19.42 22.00
N PRO A 224 2.36 -18.42 21.90
CA PRO A 224 3.79 -18.69 21.82
C PRO A 224 4.34 -19.32 23.12
N ALA A 225 5.19 -20.35 23.00
CA ALA A 225 5.64 -21.15 24.15
C ALA A 225 6.65 -20.41 25.05
N ASN A 226 7.62 -19.70 24.48
CA ASN A 226 8.78 -19.16 25.19
C ASN A 226 8.91 -17.63 25.00
N PHE A 227 7.84 -16.92 25.31
CA PHE A 227 7.75 -15.48 25.11
C PHE A 227 6.99 -14.81 26.25
N ALA A 228 7.39 -13.62 26.64
CA ALA A 228 6.66 -12.77 27.57
C ALA A 228 6.67 -11.33 27.06
N SER A 229 5.49 -10.71 26.99
CA SER A 229 5.36 -9.28 26.67
C SER A 229 5.65 -8.43 27.91
N LEU A 230 5.31 -8.90 29.10
CA LEU A 230 5.50 -8.23 30.38
C LEU A 230 5.68 -9.27 31.49
N ASN A 231 6.72 -9.11 32.30
CA ASN A 231 6.84 -9.80 33.58
C ASN A 231 6.33 -8.90 34.71
N TYR A 232 5.65 -9.47 35.69
CA TYR A 232 5.09 -8.70 36.82
C TYR A 232 5.28 -9.40 38.14
N SER A 233 5.32 -8.64 39.21
CA SER A 233 5.41 -9.09 40.61
C SER A 233 4.05 -8.98 41.31
N ALA A 234 3.87 -9.77 42.38
CA ALA A 234 2.66 -9.70 43.20
C ALA A 234 2.42 -8.28 43.74
N ASN A 235 1.18 -7.81 43.69
CA ASN A 235 0.73 -6.54 44.24
C ASN A 235 1.47 -5.28 43.70
N GLN A 236 2.20 -5.39 42.61
CA GLN A 236 2.86 -4.27 41.97
C GLN A 236 2.14 -3.86 40.69
N VAL A 237 2.41 -2.61 40.26
CA VAL A 237 2.02 -2.12 38.94
C VAL A 237 3.25 -2.22 38.04
N ASN A 238 3.16 -3.08 37.05
CA ASN A 238 4.21 -3.25 36.06
C ASN A 238 3.64 -2.94 34.68
N SER A 239 4.35 -2.15 33.90
CA SER A 239 3.96 -1.77 32.53
C SER A 239 5.12 -2.01 31.58
N ASN A 240 4.81 -2.39 30.34
CA ASN A 240 5.80 -2.52 29.27
C ASN A 240 5.20 -2.09 27.95
N ALA A 241 6.02 -1.41 27.14
CA ALA A 241 5.68 -1.18 25.75
C ALA A 241 5.82 -2.49 24.95
N PHE A 242 4.94 -2.70 23.99
CA PHE A 242 4.94 -3.88 23.15
C PHE A 242 4.54 -3.55 21.72
N MET A 243 4.89 -4.45 20.81
CA MET A 243 4.33 -4.57 19.47
C MET A 243 3.80 -5.99 19.29
N SER A 244 2.62 -6.12 18.70
CA SER A 244 2.04 -7.43 18.36
C SER A 244 1.33 -7.34 17.03
N GLY A 245 1.34 -8.45 16.27
CA GLY A 245 0.42 -8.62 15.16
C GLY A 245 -1.03 -8.62 15.65
N ILE A 246 -1.94 -8.27 14.77
CA ILE A 246 -3.39 -8.35 14.95
C ILE A 246 -3.89 -9.61 14.24
N GLY A 247 -4.91 -10.27 14.79
CA GLY A 247 -5.54 -11.42 14.17
C GLY A 247 -6.21 -11.08 12.86
N TRP A 248 -6.08 -11.97 11.88
CA TRP A 248 -6.65 -11.75 10.55
C TRP A 248 -8.16 -11.98 10.49
N THR A 249 -8.68 -12.98 11.23
CA THR A 249 -10.11 -13.33 11.19
C THR A 249 -10.99 -12.34 11.93
N ALA A 250 -10.40 -11.59 12.85
CA ALA A 250 -10.99 -10.47 13.54
C ALA A 250 -9.86 -9.47 13.89
N ASP A 251 -10.14 -8.18 13.84
CA ASP A 251 -9.21 -7.16 14.35
C ASP A 251 -9.12 -7.30 15.87
N ALA A 252 -8.32 -8.27 16.34
CA ALA A 252 -8.23 -8.64 17.75
C ALA A 252 -6.85 -9.14 18.14
N VAL A 253 -6.51 -9.01 19.40
CA VAL A 253 -5.33 -9.61 20.01
C VAL A 253 -5.74 -10.50 21.18
N SER A 254 -4.91 -11.50 21.46
CA SER A 254 -5.05 -12.39 22.61
C SER A 254 -4.09 -11.98 23.72
N ILE A 255 -4.56 -11.97 24.96
CA ILE A 255 -3.73 -11.70 26.14
C ILE A 255 -3.85 -12.87 27.11
N TYR A 256 -2.76 -13.58 27.32
CA TYR A 256 -2.63 -14.65 28.29
C TYR A 256 -1.97 -14.15 29.56
N ALA A 257 -2.43 -14.62 30.73
CA ALA A 257 -1.78 -14.39 32.02
C ALA A 257 -1.35 -15.69 32.67
N LEU A 258 -0.09 -15.79 33.14
CA LEU A 258 0.36 -16.93 33.90
C LEU A 258 -0.30 -16.99 35.29
N GLN A 259 -0.44 -15.85 35.96
CA GLN A 259 -1.05 -15.70 37.28
C GLN A 259 -2.16 -14.62 37.22
N THR A 260 -3.14 -14.76 38.10
CA THR A 260 -4.29 -13.86 38.16
C THR A 260 -3.85 -12.42 38.40
N THR A 261 -4.27 -11.50 37.48
CA THR A 261 -3.92 -10.06 37.51
C THR A 261 -4.97 -9.23 36.81
N HIS A 262 -5.09 -7.96 37.17
CA HIS A 262 -5.75 -7.00 36.29
C HIS A 262 -4.86 -6.67 35.08
N VAL A 263 -5.49 -6.44 33.94
CA VAL A 263 -4.85 -6.07 32.68
C VAL A 263 -5.40 -4.76 32.19
N VAL A 264 -4.51 -3.83 31.83
CA VAL A 264 -4.82 -2.62 31.09
C VAL A 264 -4.09 -2.67 29.76
N LEU A 265 -4.77 -2.33 28.69
CA LEU A 265 -4.21 -2.24 27.35
C LEU A 265 -4.45 -0.83 26.81
N ASP A 266 -3.39 -0.09 26.59
CA ASP A 266 -3.38 1.21 25.95
C ASP A 266 -2.66 1.08 24.60
N VAL A 267 -3.26 1.62 23.51
CA VAL A 267 -2.71 1.57 22.15
C VAL A 267 -2.30 2.96 21.72
N THR A 268 -1.14 3.08 21.07
CA THR A 268 -0.53 4.35 20.64
C THR A 268 -0.32 4.47 19.15
N ALA A 269 -0.27 3.35 18.42
CA ALA A 269 -0.20 3.32 16.97
C ALA A 269 -0.70 1.98 16.42
N PHE A 270 -1.15 2.00 15.18
CA PHE A 270 -1.42 0.80 14.40
C PHE A 270 -0.46 0.71 13.20
N VAL A 271 -0.21 -0.50 12.76
CA VAL A 271 0.42 -0.80 11.47
C VAL A 271 -0.68 -1.24 10.53
N VAL A 272 -0.79 -0.57 9.40
CA VAL A 272 -1.80 -0.86 8.38
C VAL A 272 -1.14 -0.89 7.01
N GLY A 273 -1.44 -1.92 6.24
CA GLY A 273 -1.07 -2.00 4.83
C GLY A 273 -2.31 -1.76 3.97
N TYR A 274 -3.23 -2.71 4.05
CA TYR A 274 -4.52 -2.64 3.35
C TYR A 274 -5.63 -1.99 4.18
N GLY A 275 -5.49 -2.03 5.50
CA GLY A 275 -6.48 -1.54 6.45
C GLY A 275 -6.45 -0.03 6.66
N GLU A 276 -7.30 0.44 7.54
CA GLU A 276 -7.37 1.85 7.92
C GLU A 276 -7.62 2.02 9.42
N VAL A 277 -7.06 3.08 9.98
CA VAL A 277 -7.33 3.53 11.35
C VAL A 277 -8.53 4.48 11.33
N HIS A 278 -9.37 4.43 12.35
CA HIS A 278 -10.52 5.32 12.45
C HIS A 278 -10.08 6.77 12.55
N GLU A 279 -10.70 7.66 11.77
CA GLU A 279 -10.28 9.05 11.64
C GLU A 279 -10.37 9.84 12.94
N ASP A 280 -11.33 9.51 13.83
CA ASP A 280 -11.59 10.20 15.09
C ASP A 280 -10.45 10.06 16.13
N ILE A 281 -9.58 9.07 15.97
CA ILE A 281 -8.42 8.87 16.86
C ILE A 281 -7.09 9.33 16.24
N LEU A 282 -7.10 9.90 15.03
CA LEU A 282 -5.90 10.42 14.39
C LEU A 282 -5.50 11.78 14.99
N PRO A 283 -4.20 12.02 15.26
CA PRO A 283 -3.74 13.28 15.89
C PRO A 283 -4.07 14.55 15.08
N TYR A 284 -4.26 14.41 13.75
CA TYR A 284 -4.60 15.52 12.84
C TYR A 284 -6.10 15.62 12.54
N SER A 285 -6.94 14.84 13.22
CA SER A 285 -8.39 14.79 13.01
C SER A 285 -9.17 15.94 13.65
N VAL A 286 -8.47 16.99 14.16
CA VAL A 286 -9.08 18.18 14.79
C VAL A 286 -10.19 18.81 13.91
N ASN A 287 -10.27 18.41 12.65
CA ASN A 287 -11.33 18.77 11.71
C ASN A 287 -12.24 17.60 11.29
N ALA A 288 -12.20 16.46 11.97
CA ALA A 288 -13.05 15.30 11.64
C ALA A 288 -14.55 15.66 11.71
N ALA A 289 -14.93 16.51 12.65
CA ALA A 289 -16.28 17.07 12.75
C ALA A 289 -16.68 17.91 11.52
N ALA A 290 -15.72 18.56 10.85
CA ALA A 290 -15.96 19.35 9.65
C ALA A 290 -15.99 18.48 8.36
N ARG A 291 -15.45 17.28 8.39
CA ARG A 291 -15.43 16.32 7.25
C ARG A 291 -16.59 15.32 7.26
N GLY A 292 -17.52 15.44 8.22
CA GLY A 292 -18.63 14.52 8.38
C GLY A 292 -18.12 13.13 8.81
N ALA A 293 -17.90 12.95 10.12
CA ALA A 293 -17.54 11.65 10.66
C ALA A 293 -18.54 10.59 10.19
N LYS A 294 -18.06 9.58 9.47
CA LYS A 294 -18.90 8.46 9.04
C LYS A 294 -19.53 7.80 10.26
N SER A 295 -20.83 7.54 10.20
CA SER A 295 -21.50 6.83 11.29
C SER A 295 -20.93 5.41 11.44
N LEU A 296 -21.07 4.81 12.63
CA LEU A 296 -20.68 3.40 12.84
C LEU A 296 -21.35 2.46 11.83
N ALA A 297 -22.59 2.79 11.40
CA ALA A 297 -23.31 2.01 10.38
C ALA A 297 -22.65 2.13 9.00
N ASP A 298 -22.21 3.34 8.61
CA ASP A 298 -21.52 3.57 7.34
C ASP A 298 -20.16 2.85 7.33
N ARG A 299 -19.42 2.91 8.44
CA ARG A 299 -18.16 2.18 8.63
C ARG A 299 -18.36 0.66 8.50
N LYS A 300 -19.41 0.10 9.13
CA LYS A 300 -19.76 -1.33 8.98
C LYS A 300 -20.13 -1.71 7.55
N ALA A 301 -20.86 -0.86 6.83
CA ALA A 301 -21.19 -1.09 5.43
C ALA A 301 -19.95 -1.09 4.52
N GLU A 302 -19.03 -0.15 4.72
CA GLU A 302 -17.75 -0.12 4.01
C GLU A 302 -16.88 -1.35 4.29
N ARG A 303 -16.82 -1.79 5.56
CA ARG A 303 -16.14 -3.04 5.96
C ARG A 303 -16.67 -4.23 5.17
N ALA A 304 -18.00 -4.39 5.14
CA ALA A 304 -18.62 -5.48 4.40
C ALA A 304 -18.34 -5.42 2.89
N ALA A 305 -18.18 -4.22 2.32
CA ALA A 305 -17.80 -4.03 0.93
C ALA A 305 -16.32 -4.39 0.68
N LYS A 306 -15.41 -3.95 1.54
CA LYS A 306 -13.97 -4.26 1.45
C LYS A 306 -13.68 -5.74 1.71
N ALA A 307 -14.38 -6.37 2.66
CA ALA A 307 -14.24 -7.80 2.95
C ALA A 307 -14.55 -8.70 1.73
N LYS A 308 -15.38 -8.22 0.80
CA LYS A 308 -15.65 -8.92 -0.47
C LYS A 308 -14.51 -8.84 -1.49
N GLN A 309 -13.56 -7.94 -1.30
CA GLN A 309 -12.42 -7.76 -2.22
C GLN A 309 -11.29 -8.77 -1.97
N GLY A 310 -11.35 -9.55 -0.88
CA GLY A 310 -10.38 -10.60 -0.56
C GLY A 310 -9.11 -10.09 0.13
N LYS A 311 -8.24 -11.04 0.48
CA LYS A 311 -6.93 -10.74 1.08
C LYS A 311 -5.99 -10.13 0.05
N PRO A 312 -5.15 -9.14 0.42
CA PRO A 312 -4.03 -8.71 -0.39
C PRO A 312 -3.10 -9.89 -0.72
N SER A 313 -2.47 -9.88 -1.88
CA SER A 313 -1.64 -11.00 -2.38
C SER A 313 -0.42 -11.33 -1.49
N TRP A 314 -0.01 -10.41 -0.61
CA TRP A 314 1.12 -10.58 0.33
C TRP A 314 0.72 -11.10 1.73
N LYS A 315 -0.56 -11.44 1.96
CA LYS A 315 -1.05 -12.03 3.23
C LYS A 315 -1.45 -13.47 3.09
#